data_23e426a7015d3002e75be9e7cd9f3bd6
#
_entry.id   23e426a7015d3002e75be9e7cd9f3bd6
#
_cell.length_a   1.000
_cell.length_b   1.000
_cell.length_c   1.000
_cell.angle_alpha   90.00
_cell.angle_beta   90.00
_cell.angle_gamma   90.00
#
_symmetry.space_group_name_H-M   'P 1'
#
loop_
_entity.id
_entity.type
_entity.pdbx_description
1 polymer ?
#
loop_
_entity_poly.entity_id
_entity_poly.type
_entity_poly.pdbx_seq_one_letter_code
_entity_poly.pdbx_strand_id
1 'polypeptide(L)' 'MDYMVREILREWKKESKVTHLMLYKLRNNVLTIYTDRPGPLIGCRGERVARYQAKLKALPIYGIKEIKLEETTGIF' A
#
# COMPACT_ATOMS: atom_id res chain seq x y z
N MET A 1 2.47 6.70 15.56
CA MET A 1 1.27 5.98 15.11
C MET A 1 1.04 6.19 13.65
N ASP A 2 0.71 5.14 12.94
CA ASP A 2 0.59 5.20 11.50
C ASP A 2 -0.83 5.47 11.03
N TYR A 3 -1.52 6.36 11.74
CA TYR A 3 -2.93 6.60 11.46
C TYR A 3 -3.19 7.05 10.03
N MET A 4 -2.40 8.01 9.53
CA MET A 4 -2.61 8.53 8.18
C MET A 4 -2.25 7.49 7.13
N VAL A 5 -1.20 6.71 7.39
CA VAL A 5 -0.83 5.60 6.49
C VAL A 5 -1.97 4.59 6.43
N ARG A 6 -2.51 4.21 7.59
CA ARG A 6 -3.60 3.24 7.65
C ARG A 6 -4.84 3.72 6.92
N GLU A 7 -5.16 5.00 7.04
CA GLU A 7 -6.32 5.56 6.34
C GLU A 7 -6.15 5.50 4.83
N ILE A 8 -4.97 5.85 4.33
CA ILE A 8 -4.69 5.80 2.90
C ILE A 8 -4.74 4.35 2.40
N LEU A 9 -4.18 3.42 3.17
CA LEU A 9 -4.21 2.02 2.78
C LEU A 9 -5.63 1.45 2.79
N ARG A 10 -6.45 1.88 3.74
CA ARG A 10 -7.84 1.48 3.77
C ARG A 10 -8.58 1.98 2.53
N GLU A 11 -8.36 3.22 2.15
CA GLU A 11 -8.97 3.80 0.95
C GLU A 11 -8.52 3.05 -0.30
N TRP A 12 -7.23 2.76 -0.39
CA TRP A 12 -6.65 2.02 -1.50
C TRP A 12 -7.29 0.64 -1.61
N LYS A 13 -7.39 -0.05 -0.48
CA LYS A 13 -7.99 -1.38 -0.43
C LYS A 13 -9.46 -1.33 -0.88
N LYS A 14 -10.18 -0.34 -0.41
CA LYS A 14 -11.59 -0.18 -0.74
C LYS A 14 -11.79 0.11 -2.22
N GLU A 15 -11.01 1.02 -2.77
CA GLU A 15 -11.09 1.37 -4.18
C GLU A 15 -10.74 0.18 -5.06
N SER A 16 -9.79 -0.63 -4.63
CA SER A 16 -9.33 -1.80 -5.37
C SER A 16 -10.25 -3.00 -5.20
N LYS A 17 -11.25 -2.89 -4.32
CA LYS A 17 -12.19 -3.96 -4.03
C LYS A 17 -11.48 -5.22 -3.53
N VAL A 18 -10.38 -5.04 -2.83
CA VAL A 18 -9.65 -6.15 -2.23
C VAL A 18 -10.28 -6.43 -0.88
N THR A 19 -10.81 -7.65 -0.73
CA THR A 19 -11.46 -8.06 0.52
C THR A 19 -10.56 -8.89 1.40
N HIS A 20 -9.40 -9.26 0.88
CA HIS A 20 -8.45 -10.07 1.62
C HIS A 20 -7.57 -9.23 2.52
N LEU A 21 -6.87 -9.89 3.42
CA LEU A 21 -5.99 -9.22 4.35
C LEU A 21 -4.88 -8.46 3.62
N MET A 22 -4.64 -7.25 4.07
CA MET A 22 -3.57 -6.42 3.53
C MET A 22 -2.78 -5.87 4.70
N LEU A 23 -1.54 -6.29 4.80
CA LEU A 23 -0.65 -5.88 5.88
C LEU A 23 0.40 -4.92 5.36
N TYR A 24 0.97 -4.14 6.26
CA TYR A 24 2.03 -3.24 5.88
C TYR A 24 3.11 -3.16 6.96
N LYS A 25 4.28 -2.72 6.54
CA LYS A 25 5.41 -2.55 7.44
C LYS A 25 6.18 -1.31 7.00
N LEU A 26 6.40 -0.39 7.92
CA LEU A 26 7.16 0.83 7.63
C LEU A 26 8.48 0.75 8.38
N ARG A 27 9.59 0.71 7.65
CA ARG A 27 10.91 0.62 8.24
C ARG A 27 11.92 1.31 7.33
N ASN A 28 12.77 2.14 7.92
CA ASN A 28 13.84 2.85 7.19
C ASN A 28 13.31 3.65 6.01
N ASN A 29 12.15 4.28 6.20
CA ASN A 29 11.51 5.10 5.18
C ASN A 29 11.01 4.29 3.98
N VAL A 30 10.92 2.97 4.12
CA VAL A 30 10.37 2.08 3.11
C VAL A 30 9.06 1.50 3.64
N LEU A 31 8.00 1.69 2.90
CA LEU A 31 6.70 1.11 3.22
C LEU A 31 6.49 -0.12 2.38
N THR A 32 6.43 -1.28 3.02
CA THR A 32 6.18 -2.55 2.34
C THR A 32 4.76 -3.00 2.62
N ILE A 33 4.02 -3.28 1.56
CA ILE A 33 2.64 -3.71 1.65
C ILE A 33 2.56 -5.18 1.22
N TYR A 34 2.00 -6.01 2.09
CA TYR A 34 1.86 -7.45 1.85
C TYR A 34 0.43 -7.76 1.51
N THR A 35 0.20 -8.36 0.37
CA THR A 35 -1.14 -8.72 -0.08
C THR A 35 -1.07 -9.98 -0.93
N ASP A 36 -2.16 -10.74 -0.93
CA ASP A 36 -2.26 -11.91 -1.82
C ASP A 36 -2.85 -11.53 -3.16
N ARG A 37 -3.24 -10.27 -3.35
CA ARG A 37 -3.84 -9.81 -4.60
C ARG A 37 -3.28 -8.47 -5.02
N PRO A 38 -2.02 -8.44 -5.51
CA PRO A 38 -1.41 -7.18 -5.91
C PRO A 38 -2.02 -6.57 -7.18
N GLY A 39 -2.57 -7.41 -8.07
CA GLY A 39 -3.10 -6.91 -9.32
C GLY A 39 -4.12 -5.78 -9.19
N PRO A 40 -5.20 -5.97 -8.41
CA PRO A 40 -6.18 -4.90 -8.23
C PRO A 40 -5.61 -3.65 -7.58
N LEU A 41 -4.60 -3.79 -6.73
CA LEU A 41 -3.96 -2.63 -6.10
C LEU A 41 -3.14 -1.84 -7.11
N ILE A 42 -2.52 -2.51 -8.05
CA ILE A 42 -1.73 -1.85 -9.09
C ILE A 42 -2.64 -1.12 -10.07
N GLY A 43 -3.72 -1.77 -10.47
CA GLY A 43 -4.68 -1.20 -11.38
C GLY A 43 -4.20 -1.23 -12.83
N CYS A 44 -5.00 -0.64 -13.71
CA CYS A 44 -4.71 -0.60 -15.12
C CYS A 44 -3.46 0.24 -15.36
N ARG A 45 -2.45 -0.32 -16.00
CA ARG A 45 -1.21 0.38 -16.35
C ARG A 45 -0.49 0.98 -15.14
N GLY A 46 -0.76 0.45 -13.95
CA GLY A 46 -0.13 0.95 -12.75
C GLY A 46 -0.63 2.30 -12.28
N GLU A 47 -1.76 2.78 -12.78
CA GLU A 47 -2.29 4.08 -12.42
C GLU A 47 -2.69 4.17 -10.96
N ARG A 48 -3.31 3.12 -10.45
CA ARG A 48 -3.80 3.15 -9.06
C ARG A 48 -2.65 3.15 -8.07
N VAL A 49 -1.66 2.28 -8.29
CA VAL A 49 -0.51 2.23 -7.39
C VAL A 49 0.27 3.55 -7.45
N ALA A 50 0.40 4.15 -8.62
CA ALA A 50 1.11 5.42 -8.76
C ALA A 50 0.42 6.52 -7.96
N ARG A 51 -0.91 6.57 -8.04
CA ARG A 51 -1.67 7.59 -7.32
C ARG A 51 -1.54 7.44 -5.81
N TYR A 52 -1.62 6.22 -5.30
CA TYR A 52 -1.51 5.99 -3.86
C TYR A 52 -0.08 6.12 -3.35
N GLN A 53 0.90 5.77 -4.18
CA GLN A 53 2.28 6.03 -3.82
C GLN A 53 2.53 7.53 -3.63
N ALA A 54 1.97 8.34 -4.53
CA ALA A 54 2.10 9.79 -4.41
C ALA A 54 1.47 10.30 -3.12
N LYS A 55 0.29 9.81 -2.77
CA LYS A 55 -0.37 10.19 -1.52
C LYS A 55 0.47 9.83 -0.30
N LEU A 56 1.02 8.64 -0.29
CA LEU A 56 1.81 8.16 0.84
C LEU A 56 3.11 8.94 0.98
N LYS A 57 3.78 9.20 -0.13
CA LYS A 57 5.03 9.95 -0.10
C LYS A 57 4.83 11.40 0.30
N ALA A 58 3.62 11.93 0.11
CA ALA A 58 3.31 13.30 0.48
C ALA A 58 3.08 13.49 1.98
N LEU A 59 2.98 12.42 2.74
CA LEU A 59 2.77 12.52 4.19
C LEU A 59 4.02 13.09 4.85
N PRO A 60 3.90 14.25 5.54
CA PRO A 60 5.09 14.97 5.99
C PRO A 60 5.83 14.33 7.17
N ILE A 61 5.13 13.55 7.99
CA ILE A 61 5.74 13.03 9.22
C ILE A 61 6.51 11.73 8.98
N TYR A 62 6.08 10.94 8.01
CA TYR A 62 6.60 9.59 7.87
C TYR A 62 7.87 9.48 7.03
N GLY A 63 8.12 10.45 6.16
CA GLY A 63 9.32 10.44 5.33
C GLY A 63 9.44 9.24 4.43
N ILE A 64 8.31 8.76 3.91
CA ILE A 64 8.31 7.57 3.06
C ILE A 64 9.02 7.87 1.74
N LYS A 65 10.07 7.11 1.45
CA LYS A 65 10.85 7.30 0.23
C LYS A 65 10.53 6.26 -0.83
N GLU A 66 10.16 5.06 -0.40
CA GLU A 66 9.90 3.96 -1.31
C GLU A 66 8.72 3.14 -0.83
N ILE A 67 7.93 2.62 -1.77
CA ILE A 67 6.79 1.78 -1.47
C ILE A 67 6.96 0.49 -2.28
N LYS A 68 6.86 -0.64 -1.58
CA LYS A 68 6.98 -1.96 -2.20
C LYS A 68 5.69 -2.74 -2.02
N LEU A 69 5.29 -3.46 -3.04
CA LEU A 69 4.19 -4.41 -2.97
C LEU A 69 4.76 -5.81 -3.02
N GLU A 70 4.46 -6.59 -1.98
CA GLU A 70 4.94 -7.97 -1.89
C GLU A 70 3.76 -8.92 -1.91
N GLU A 71 3.85 -9.94 -2.74
CA GLU A 71 2.80 -10.95 -2.82
C GLU A 71 3.06 -12.02 -1.78
N THR A 72 2.01 -12.36 -1.01
CA THR A 72 2.13 -13.31 0.07
C THR A 72 1.46 -14.64 -0.22
N THR A 73 1.29 -14.96 -1.48
CA THR A 73 0.65 -16.21 -1.90
C THR A 73 1.30 -17.40 -1.24
N GLY A 74 0.47 -18.21 -0.58
CA GLY A 74 0.95 -19.44 0.06
C GLY A 74 1.55 -19.28 1.42
N ILE A 75 1.63 -18.05 1.94
CA ILE A 75 2.20 -17.82 3.27
C ILE A 75 1.15 -17.99 4.37
N PHE A 76 -0.08 -17.71 4.07
CA PHE A 76 -1.18 -17.80 5.04
C PHE A 76 -2.01 -19.04 4.86
#